data_0778a3a65830c9a8559e614cb2a47701
#
_entry.id   0778a3a65830c9a8559e614cb2a47701
#
_cell.length_a   1.000
_cell.length_b   1.000
_cell.length_c   1.000
_cell.angle_alpha   90.00
_cell.angle_beta   90.00
_cell.angle_gamma   90.00
#
_symmetry.space_group_name_H-M   'P 1'
#
loop_
_entity.id
_entity.type
_entity.pdbx_description
1 polymer ?
#
loop_
_entity_poly.entity_id
_entity_poly.type
_entity_poly.pdbx_seq_one_letter_code
_entity_poly.pdbx_strand_id
1 'polypeptide(L)'
;MKRGRLVAIDGIDLRSVRAAAREAVHASGTPRAGVSLWDASGVFHELALVRGIASPRTLLVLYAADLAFRVRWHIAPALAEGRTVVAAPYVGTAMALGRAVGVPAAWLANLLRFAPRPTDARIVEADRKPLTHASGFVSVAWERWAEPAGVDSDAFTREIARQLRPRRARR
;
A
#
# COMPACT_ATOMS: atom_id res chain seq x y z
N MET A 1 16.11 20.63 -15.93
CA MET A 1 15.05 20.48 -14.90
C MET A 1 15.38 19.29 -14.01
N LYS A 2 15.31 19.45 -12.69
CA LYS A 2 15.57 18.37 -11.72
C LYS A 2 14.38 17.39 -11.78
N ARG A 3 14.65 16.09 -12.00
CA ARG A 3 13.62 15.07 -12.12
C ARG A 3 13.03 14.75 -10.74
N GLY A 4 11.72 14.73 -10.59
CA GLY A 4 11.06 14.39 -9.35
C GLY A 4 11.40 12.97 -8.89
N ARG A 5 11.34 12.70 -7.59
CA ARG A 5 11.68 11.41 -6.99
C ARG A 5 10.46 10.80 -6.32
N LEU A 6 10.10 9.57 -6.67
CA LEU A 6 9.06 8.79 -6.03
C LEU A 6 9.67 7.69 -5.15
N VAL A 7 9.41 7.75 -3.85
CA VAL A 7 9.80 6.73 -2.88
C VAL A 7 8.55 5.94 -2.50
N ALA A 8 8.52 4.65 -2.78
CA ALA A 8 7.47 3.74 -2.37
C ALA A 8 7.81 3.11 -1.03
N ILE A 9 6.86 3.11 -0.10
CA ILE A 9 6.97 2.40 1.17
C ILE A 9 5.80 1.45 1.29
N ASP A 10 6.09 0.18 1.41
CA ASP A 10 5.11 -0.89 1.50
C ASP A 10 5.29 -1.67 2.80
N GLY A 11 4.21 -2.14 3.39
CA GLY A 11 4.22 -2.89 4.64
C GLY A 11 2.81 -3.29 5.07
N ILE A 12 2.74 -4.10 6.10
CA ILE A 12 1.49 -4.68 6.63
C ILE A 12 0.86 -3.74 7.66
N ASP A 13 1.70 -3.20 8.55
CA ASP A 13 1.26 -2.37 9.67
C ASP A 13 1.22 -0.90 9.30
N LEU A 14 0.04 -0.29 9.44
CA LEU A 14 -0.18 1.12 9.12
C LEU A 14 0.71 2.06 9.92
N ARG A 15 0.95 1.76 11.21
CA ARG A 15 1.77 2.62 12.08
C ARG A 15 3.22 2.64 11.60
N SER A 16 3.79 1.46 11.37
CA SER A 16 5.17 1.30 10.89
C SER A 16 5.36 1.93 9.51
N VAL A 17 4.40 1.74 8.59
CA VAL A 17 4.41 2.35 7.26
C VAL A 17 4.37 3.89 7.35
N ARG A 18 3.51 4.45 8.20
CA ARG A 18 3.43 5.91 8.41
C ARG A 18 4.69 6.48 9.06
N ALA A 19 5.27 5.77 10.04
CA ALA A 19 6.51 6.18 10.68
C ALA A 19 7.67 6.23 9.67
N ALA A 20 7.85 5.16 8.91
CA ALA A 20 8.86 5.08 7.86
C ALA A 20 8.65 6.12 6.74
N ALA A 21 7.41 6.47 6.43
CA ALA A 21 7.11 7.51 5.46
C ALA A 21 7.55 8.89 5.95
N ARG A 22 7.30 9.22 7.21
CA ARG A 22 7.76 10.47 7.82
C ARG A 22 9.29 10.54 7.87
N GLU A 23 9.92 9.46 8.29
CA GLU A 23 11.38 9.36 8.30
C GLU A 23 11.98 9.56 6.89
N ALA A 24 11.42 8.93 5.86
CA ALA A 24 11.86 9.08 4.48
C ALA A 24 11.75 10.53 3.97
N VAL A 25 10.69 11.25 4.38
CA VAL A 25 10.55 12.68 4.07
C VAL A 25 11.64 13.49 4.76
N HIS A 26 11.87 13.28 6.05
CA HIS A 26 12.93 13.97 6.78
C HIS A 26 14.32 13.68 6.20
N ALA A 27 14.61 12.41 5.92
CA ALA A 27 15.90 12.00 5.34
C ALA A 27 16.12 12.51 3.90
N SER A 28 15.06 12.90 3.19
CA SER A 28 15.19 13.41 1.82
C SER A 28 15.94 14.76 1.75
N GLY A 29 16.00 15.50 2.85
CA GLY A 29 16.61 16.83 2.93
C GLY A 29 15.98 17.86 1.97
N THR A 30 14.82 17.52 1.37
CA THR A 30 14.18 18.36 0.36
C THR A 30 13.07 19.17 1.01
N PRO A 31 13.12 20.52 1.04
CA PRO A 31 12.13 21.37 1.72
C PRO A 31 10.69 21.17 1.22
N ARG A 32 10.51 20.56 0.05
CA ARG A 32 9.21 20.33 -0.60
C ARG A 32 8.87 18.85 -0.73
N ALA A 33 9.44 17.99 0.10
CA ALA A 33 9.02 16.58 0.14
C ALA A 33 7.65 16.43 0.80
N GLY A 34 6.82 15.56 0.27
CA GLY A 34 5.47 15.29 0.79
C GLY A 34 5.19 13.80 0.91
N VAL A 35 4.23 13.45 1.78
CA VAL A 35 3.74 12.08 1.94
C VAL A 35 2.36 11.95 1.29
N SER A 36 2.18 10.91 0.47
CA SER A 36 0.89 10.47 -0.04
C SER A 36 0.50 9.17 0.65
N LEU A 37 -0.52 9.23 1.51
CA LEU A 37 -1.01 8.10 2.32
C LEU A 37 -2.27 7.50 1.70
N TRP A 38 -2.45 6.19 1.91
CA TRP A 38 -3.69 5.52 1.57
C TRP A 38 -4.84 6.12 2.37
N ASP A 39 -5.94 6.35 1.66
CA ASP A 39 -7.21 6.84 2.20
C ASP A 39 -7.09 8.04 3.14
N ALA A 40 -6.35 9.05 2.69
CA ALA A 40 -6.20 10.28 3.47
C ALA A 40 -7.54 10.99 3.74
N SER A 41 -8.57 10.72 2.92
CA SER A 41 -9.93 11.27 3.07
C SER A 41 -10.83 10.46 4.01
N GLY A 42 -10.51 9.19 4.30
CA GLY A 42 -11.36 8.24 5.03
C GLY A 42 -12.49 7.62 4.19
N VAL A 43 -12.74 8.12 2.98
CA VAL A 43 -13.87 7.67 2.13
C VAL A 43 -13.74 6.22 1.71
N PHE A 44 -12.56 5.78 1.34
CA PHE A 44 -12.35 4.39 0.88
C PHE A 44 -12.43 3.40 2.04
N HIS A 45 -12.04 3.81 3.24
CA HIS A 45 -12.22 3.02 4.45
C HIS A 45 -13.71 2.83 4.76
N GLU A 46 -14.49 3.90 4.73
CA GLU A 46 -15.94 3.84 4.94
C GLU A 46 -16.61 2.92 3.90
N LEU A 47 -16.26 3.07 2.62
CA LEU A 47 -16.76 2.19 1.56
C LEU A 47 -16.39 0.73 1.80
N ALA A 48 -15.17 0.46 2.27
CA ALA A 48 -14.72 -0.89 2.58
C ALA A 48 -15.47 -1.52 3.79
N LEU A 49 -16.00 -0.71 4.69
CA LEU A 49 -16.79 -1.15 5.84
C LEU A 49 -18.26 -1.40 5.52
N VAL A 50 -18.78 -0.98 4.37
CA VAL A 50 -20.17 -1.23 3.98
C VAL A 50 -20.44 -2.74 3.93
N ARG A 51 -21.55 -3.18 4.54
CA ARG A 51 -21.99 -4.57 4.50
C ARG A 51 -22.23 -4.99 3.06
N GLY A 52 -21.67 -6.13 2.65
CA GLY A 52 -21.84 -6.68 1.30
C GLY A 52 -20.66 -6.45 0.35
N ILE A 53 -19.59 -5.81 0.77
CA ILE A 53 -18.31 -5.88 0.02
C ILE A 53 -17.77 -7.30 0.12
N ALA A 54 -18.16 -8.13 -0.85
CA ALA A 54 -18.09 -9.58 -0.76
C ALA A 54 -16.82 -10.19 -1.35
N SER A 55 -15.86 -9.42 -1.86
CA SER A 55 -14.68 -10.04 -2.48
C SER A 55 -13.37 -9.26 -2.26
N PRO A 56 -12.25 -10.00 -2.14
CA PRO A 56 -10.92 -9.39 -2.12
C PRO A 56 -10.66 -8.48 -3.32
N ARG A 57 -11.23 -8.80 -4.47
CA ARG A 57 -11.10 -7.97 -5.69
C ARG A 57 -11.75 -6.61 -5.52
N THR A 58 -12.90 -6.52 -4.84
CA THR A 58 -13.58 -5.25 -4.60
C THR A 58 -12.71 -4.32 -3.76
N LEU A 59 -12.10 -4.81 -2.68
CA LEU A 59 -11.17 -4.00 -1.89
C LEU A 59 -9.95 -3.56 -2.69
N LEU A 60 -9.40 -4.45 -3.52
CA LEU A 60 -8.27 -4.10 -4.38
C LEU A 60 -8.64 -3.04 -5.43
N VAL A 61 -9.88 -3.06 -5.94
CA VAL A 61 -10.40 -2.00 -6.82
C VAL A 61 -10.54 -0.68 -6.06
N LEU A 62 -11.06 -0.69 -4.84
CA LEU A 62 -11.12 0.51 -3.99
C LEU A 62 -9.72 1.07 -3.71
N TYR A 63 -8.76 0.20 -3.42
CA TYR A 63 -7.36 0.61 -3.27
C TYR A 63 -6.80 1.24 -4.55
N ALA A 64 -7.07 0.63 -5.70
CA ALA A 64 -6.63 1.15 -6.98
C ALA A 64 -7.27 2.51 -7.30
N ALA A 65 -8.53 2.72 -6.94
CA ALA A 65 -9.23 4.00 -7.09
C ALA A 65 -8.59 5.09 -6.21
N ASP A 66 -8.32 4.80 -4.92
CA ASP A 66 -7.58 5.70 -4.04
C ASP A 66 -6.18 6.02 -4.61
N LEU A 67 -5.44 5.00 -5.03
CA LEU A 67 -4.11 5.20 -5.61
C LEU A 67 -4.17 6.04 -6.90
N ALA A 68 -5.16 5.82 -7.76
CA ALA A 68 -5.36 6.60 -8.97
C ALA A 68 -5.62 8.09 -8.64
N PHE A 69 -6.46 8.34 -7.62
CA PHE A 69 -6.69 9.68 -7.10
C PHE A 69 -5.38 10.30 -6.60
N ARG A 70 -4.61 9.59 -5.76
CA ARG A 70 -3.32 10.06 -5.25
C ARG A 70 -2.30 10.32 -6.37
N VAL A 71 -2.25 9.45 -7.37
CA VAL A 71 -1.37 9.65 -8.54
C VAL A 71 -1.78 10.91 -9.29
N ARG A 72 -3.06 11.11 -9.56
CA ARG A 72 -3.57 12.24 -10.34
C ARG A 72 -3.35 13.59 -9.64
N TRP A 73 -3.63 13.66 -8.35
CA TRP A 73 -3.73 14.93 -7.65
C TRP A 73 -2.56 15.26 -6.73
N HIS A 74 -1.79 14.25 -6.29
CA HIS A 74 -0.69 14.44 -5.36
C HIS A 74 0.67 14.07 -5.95
N ILE A 75 0.77 12.85 -6.54
CA ILE A 75 2.06 12.30 -6.91
C ILE A 75 2.55 12.91 -8.23
N ALA A 76 1.78 12.81 -9.31
CA ALA A 76 2.20 13.27 -10.63
C ALA A 76 2.51 14.77 -10.69
N PRO A 77 1.67 15.68 -10.12
CA PRO A 77 1.99 17.10 -10.09
C PRO A 77 3.29 17.40 -9.33
N ALA A 78 3.48 16.78 -8.17
CA ALA A 78 4.70 16.98 -7.38
C ALA A 78 5.97 16.48 -8.09
N LEU A 79 5.87 15.35 -8.78
CA LEU A 79 6.98 14.83 -9.59
C LEU A 79 7.31 15.76 -10.78
N ALA A 80 6.28 16.33 -11.43
CA ALA A 80 6.46 17.29 -12.52
C ALA A 80 7.18 18.57 -12.06
N GLU A 81 6.95 18.99 -10.81
CA GLU A 81 7.65 20.12 -10.17
C GLU A 81 9.05 19.75 -9.65
N GLY A 82 9.55 18.54 -9.90
CA GLY A 82 10.85 18.08 -9.44
C GLY A 82 10.93 17.79 -7.94
N ARG A 83 9.78 17.62 -7.27
CA ARG A 83 9.71 17.33 -5.82
C ARG A 83 9.91 15.85 -5.51
N THR A 84 10.27 15.54 -4.26
CA THR A 84 10.27 14.20 -3.71
C THR A 84 8.88 13.89 -3.13
N VAL A 85 8.32 12.73 -3.50
CA VAL A 85 7.06 12.22 -2.96
C VAL A 85 7.30 10.85 -2.35
N VAL A 86 6.81 10.65 -1.13
CA VAL A 86 6.80 9.35 -0.45
C VAL A 86 5.36 8.82 -0.50
N ALA A 87 5.13 7.70 -1.18
CA ALA A 87 3.83 7.05 -1.27
C ALA A 87 3.77 5.82 -0.33
N ALA A 88 2.80 5.81 0.60
CA ALA A 88 2.76 4.82 1.67
C ALA A 88 1.30 4.48 2.11
N PRO A 89 0.85 3.23 2.02
CA PRO A 89 1.47 2.17 1.24
C PRO A 89 1.37 2.43 -0.27
N TYR A 90 2.18 1.71 -1.03
CA TYR A 90 2.17 1.82 -2.48
C TYR A 90 1.72 0.49 -3.12
N VAL A 91 2.12 0.23 -4.34
CA VAL A 91 1.69 -0.94 -5.15
C VAL A 91 2.07 -2.27 -4.50
N GLY A 92 3.20 -2.34 -3.79
CA GLY A 92 3.70 -3.57 -3.20
C GLY A 92 2.76 -4.21 -2.19
N THR A 93 2.15 -3.41 -1.30
CA THR A 93 1.19 -3.89 -0.30
C THR A 93 -0.06 -4.49 -0.96
N ALA A 94 -0.64 -3.81 -1.96
CA ALA A 94 -1.80 -4.31 -2.67
C ALA A 94 -1.51 -5.59 -3.46
N MET A 95 -0.33 -5.66 -4.11
CA MET A 95 0.13 -6.85 -4.82
C MET A 95 0.34 -8.04 -3.87
N ALA A 96 0.94 -7.81 -2.70
CA ALA A 96 1.18 -8.84 -1.70
C ALA A 96 -0.14 -9.37 -1.12
N LEU A 97 -1.05 -8.47 -0.73
CA LEU A 97 -2.37 -8.85 -0.26
C LEU A 97 -3.13 -9.65 -1.31
N GLY A 98 -3.21 -9.15 -2.54
CA GLY A 98 -3.93 -9.82 -3.61
C GLY A 98 -3.43 -11.25 -3.87
N ARG A 99 -2.10 -11.46 -3.85
CA ARG A 99 -1.51 -12.79 -3.97
C ARG A 99 -1.83 -13.68 -2.77
N ALA A 100 -1.78 -13.13 -1.56
CA ALA A 100 -2.08 -13.87 -0.33
C ALA A 100 -3.52 -14.39 -0.31
N VAL A 101 -4.47 -13.66 -0.91
CA VAL A 101 -5.88 -14.05 -1.02
C VAL A 101 -6.22 -14.72 -2.37
N GLY A 102 -5.23 -15.16 -3.12
CA GLY A 102 -5.42 -15.97 -4.33
C GLY A 102 -5.84 -15.20 -5.59
N VAL A 103 -5.70 -13.87 -5.63
CA VAL A 103 -6.00 -13.10 -6.84
C VAL A 103 -4.89 -13.29 -7.89
N PRO A 104 -5.23 -13.56 -9.17
CA PRO A 104 -4.23 -13.79 -10.21
C PRO A 104 -3.27 -12.61 -10.40
N ALA A 105 -1.98 -12.90 -10.50
CA ALA A 105 -0.94 -11.87 -10.63
C ALA A 105 -1.11 -10.98 -11.87
N ALA A 106 -1.57 -11.53 -12.99
CA ALA A 106 -1.84 -10.79 -14.21
C ALA A 106 -2.97 -9.76 -14.02
N TRP A 107 -4.02 -10.14 -13.28
CA TRP A 107 -5.12 -9.22 -12.96
C TRP A 107 -4.62 -8.07 -12.08
N LEU A 108 -3.84 -8.36 -11.03
CA LEU A 108 -3.23 -7.34 -10.16
C LEU A 108 -2.33 -6.39 -10.93
N ALA A 109 -1.48 -6.92 -11.81
CA ALA A 109 -0.59 -6.11 -12.64
C ALA A 109 -1.38 -5.18 -13.57
N ASN A 110 -2.47 -5.65 -14.17
CA ASN A 110 -3.33 -4.83 -15.01
C ASN A 110 -4.07 -3.76 -14.20
N LEU A 111 -4.59 -4.11 -13.02
CA LEU A 111 -5.29 -3.17 -12.14
C LEU A 111 -4.41 -1.99 -11.74
N LEU A 112 -3.13 -2.24 -11.45
CA LEU A 112 -2.20 -1.24 -10.89
C LEU A 112 -1.21 -0.69 -11.93
N ARG A 113 -1.39 -0.99 -13.23
CA ARG A 113 -0.47 -0.61 -14.32
C ARG A 113 -0.30 0.91 -14.51
N PHE A 114 -1.27 1.70 -14.06
CA PHE A 114 -1.25 3.16 -14.16
C PHE A 114 -0.28 3.81 -13.17
N ALA A 115 0.11 3.09 -12.12
CA ALA A 115 0.96 3.62 -11.06
C ALA A 115 2.39 3.85 -11.56
N PRO A 116 2.97 5.04 -11.38
CA PRO A 116 4.36 5.33 -11.77
C PRO A 116 5.35 4.37 -11.11
N ARG A 117 6.41 4.03 -11.82
CA ARG A 117 7.50 3.25 -11.23
C ARG A 117 8.22 4.08 -10.18
N PRO A 118 8.41 3.59 -8.95
CA PRO A 118 9.15 4.31 -7.93
C PRO A 118 10.63 4.38 -8.28
N THR A 119 11.27 5.47 -7.87
CA THR A 119 12.72 5.66 -7.95
C THR A 119 13.43 4.82 -6.89
N ASP A 120 12.77 4.64 -5.73
CA ASP A 120 13.22 3.84 -4.60
C ASP A 120 12.02 3.13 -3.98
N ALA A 121 12.22 1.91 -3.48
CA ALA A 121 11.17 1.11 -2.85
C ALA A 121 11.71 0.47 -1.56
N ARG A 122 10.93 0.60 -0.48
CA ARG A 122 11.25 0.03 0.82
C ARG A 122 10.10 -0.83 1.31
N ILE A 123 10.44 -1.94 1.95
CA ILE A 123 9.51 -2.79 2.66
C ILE A 123 9.76 -2.61 4.14
N VAL A 124 8.71 -2.28 4.88
CA VAL A 124 8.76 -2.10 6.33
C VAL A 124 8.25 -3.37 6.99
N GLU A 125 9.04 -3.91 7.89
CA GLU A 125 8.61 -5.04 8.71
C GLU A 125 7.54 -4.59 9.71
N ALA A 126 6.56 -5.46 9.95
CA ALA A 126 5.52 -5.20 10.93
C ALA A 126 6.09 -5.24 12.34
N ASP A 127 5.67 -4.30 13.19
CA ASP A 127 5.84 -4.41 14.62
C ASP A 127 4.97 -5.55 15.18
N ARG A 128 5.20 -5.99 16.44
CA ARG A 128 4.71 -7.25 17.03
C ARG A 128 3.19 -7.49 16.99
N LYS A 129 2.37 -6.50 16.62
CA LYS A 129 0.91 -6.66 16.44
C LYS A 129 0.43 -5.86 15.22
N PRO A 130 0.63 -6.39 14.01
CA PRO A 130 0.39 -5.63 12.77
C PRO A 130 -1.08 -5.29 12.50
N LEU A 131 -2.03 -6.02 13.08
CA LEU A 131 -3.46 -5.84 12.79
C LEU A 131 -4.22 -5.01 13.86
N THR A 132 -3.52 -4.30 14.74
CA THR A 132 -4.14 -3.52 15.82
C THR A 132 -4.80 -2.22 15.37
N HIS A 133 -4.66 -1.82 14.10
CA HIS A 133 -5.23 -0.58 13.56
C HIS A 133 -6.22 -0.88 12.44
N ALA A 134 -7.50 -0.95 12.79
CA ALA A 134 -8.62 -1.22 11.87
C ALA A 134 -8.71 -0.31 10.62
N SER A 135 -8.06 0.84 10.63
CA SER A 135 -8.03 1.78 9.49
C SER A 135 -6.99 1.45 8.42
N GLY A 136 -6.16 0.43 8.60
CA GLY A 136 -5.16 0.02 7.64
C GLY A 136 -5.75 -0.85 6.54
N PHE A 137 -5.24 -0.72 5.30
CA PHE A 137 -5.70 -1.52 4.17
C PHE A 137 -5.65 -3.03 4.43
N VAL A 138 -4.57 -3.53 5.05
CA VAL A 138 -4.40 -4.95 5.39
C VAL A 138 -5.31 -5.36 6.54
N SER A 139 -5.52 -4.50 7.53
CA SER A 139 -6.42 -4.78 8.65
C SER A 139 -7.87 -4.91 8.18
N VAL A 140 -8.33 -4.04 7.30
CA VAL A 140 -9.66 -4.15 6.69
C VAL A 140 -9.81 -5.46 5.92
N ALA A 141 -8.77 -5.88 5.19
CA ALA A 141 -8.78 -7.15 4.48
C ALA A 141 -8.90 -8.35 5.43
N TRP A 142 -8.20 -8.31 6.55
CA TRP A 142 -8.26 -9.36 7.57
C TRP A 142 -9.66 -9.44 8.17
N GLU A 143 -10.23 -8.35 8.66
CA GLU A 143 -11.56 -8.29 9.26
C GLU A 143 -12.68 -8.74 8.33
N ARG A 144 -12.55 -8.44 7.04
CA ARG A 144 -13.62 -8.73 6.07
C ARG A 144 -13.58 -10.12 5.47
N TRP A 145 -12.42 -10.74 5.38
CA TRP A 145 -12.29 -12.02 4.67
C TRP A 145 -11.52 -13.08 5.43
N ALA A 146 -10.40 -12.75 6.05
CA ALA A 146 -9.55 -13.75 6.65
C ALA A 146 -10.14 -14.23 8.00
N GLU A 147 -10.53 -13.33 8.86
CA GLU A 147 -11.13 -13.63 10.15
C GLU A 147 -12.45 -14.43 10.02
N PRO A 148 -13.43 -14.00 9.18
CA PRO A 148 -14.64 -14.77 8.97
C PRO A 148 -14.42 -16.16 8.35
N ALA A 149 -13.31 -16.35 7.63
CA ALA A 149 -12.88 -17.64 7.08
C ALA A 149 -12.12 -18.51 8.10
N GLY A 150 -11.98 -18.07 9.36
CA GLY A 150 -11.25 -18.78 10.41
C GLY A 150 -9.72 -18.75 10.24
N VAL A 151 -9.19 -17.81 9.43
CA VAL A 151 -7.73 -17.66 9.25
C VAL A 151 -7.18 -16.93 10.47
N ASP A 152 -6.11 -17.49 11.05
CA ASP A 152 -5.39 -16.84 12.15
C ASP A 152 -4.66 -15.57 11.67
N SER A 153 -4.68 -14.52 12.50
CA SER A 153 -4.08 -13.21 12.18
C SER A 153 -2.58 -13.30 11.90
N ASP A 154 -1.88 -14.16 12.62
CA ASP A 154 -0.44 -14.36 12.43
C ASP A 154 -0.14 -15.11 11.12
N ALA A 155 -0.98 -16.09 10.78
CA ALA A 155 -0.87 -16.79 9.50
C ALA A 155 -1.12 -15.86 8.32
N PHE A 156 -2.16 -15.03 8.39
CA PHE A 156 -2.48 -14.03 7.37
C PHE A 156 -1.33 -13.02 7.19
N THR A 157 -0.85 -12.47 8.30
CA THR A 157 0.26 -11.53 8.32
C THR A 157 1.55 -12.11 7.75
N ARG A 158 1.92 -13.35 8.16
CA ARG A 158 3.10 -14.05 7.63
C ARG A 158 3.00 -14.27 6.12
N GLU A 159 1.83 -14.63 5.61
CA GLU A 159 1.65 -14.85 4.17
C GLU A 159 1.85 -13.55 3.38
N ILE A 160 1.26 -12.43 3.82
CA ILE A 160 1.47 -11.13 3.16
C ILE A 160 2.94 -10.71 3.24
N ALA A 161 3.59 -10.86 4.40
CA ALA A 161 5.02 -10.56 4.54
C ALA A 161 5.89 -11.38 3.59
N ARG A 162 5.55 -12.67 3.41
CA ARG A 162 6.21 -13.54 2.45
C ARG A 162 6.06 -13.04 1.01
N GLN A 163 4.87 -12.52 0.65
CA GLN A 163 4.59 -11.96 -0.68
C GLN A 163 5.25 -10.60 -0.92
N LEU A 164 5.49 -9.83 0.13
CA LEU A 164 6.19 -8.53 0.04
C LEU A 164 7.68 -8.70 -0.26
N ARG A 165 8.30 -9.76 0.25
CA ARG A 165 9.74 -9.98 0.04
C ARG A 165 10.05 -10.11 -1.45
N PRO A 166 11.08 -9.41 -1.97
CA PRO A 166 11.48 -9.57 -3.35
C PRO A 166 11.86 -11.03 -3.60
N ARG A 167 11.27 -11.64 -4.62
CA ARG A 167 11.72 -12.97 -5.07
C ARG A 167 13.19 -12.85 -5.44
N ARG A 168 14.07 -13.52 -4.70
CA ARG A 168 15.47 -13.66 -5.12
C ARG A 168 15.45 -14.18 -6.55
N ALA A 169 16.02 -13.39 -7.47
CA ALA A 169 16.23 -13.86 -8.83
C ALA A 169 16.99 -15.19 -8.73
N ARG A 170 16.41 -16.27 -9.22
CA ARG A 170 17.16 -17.51 -9.41
C ARG A 170 18.25 -17.17 -10.42
N ARG A 171 19.48 -17.16 -9.94
CA ARG A 171 20.66 -17.15 -10.81
C ARG A 171 20.74 -18.44 -11.56
#